data_07d2dcb04962b0f7c2aef7103c4c1a96
#
_entry.id   07d2dcb04962b0f7c2aef7103c4c1a96
#
_cell.length_a   1.000
_cell.length_b   1.000
_cell.length_c   1.000
_cell.angle_alpha   90.00
_cell.angle_beta   90.00
_cell.angle_gamma   90.00
#
_symmetry.space_group_name_H-M   'P 1'
#
loop_
_entity.id
_entity.type
_entity.pdbx_description
1 polymer ?
#
loop_
_entity_poly.entity_id
_entity_poly.type
_entity_poly.pdbx_seq_one_letter_code
_entity_poly.pdbx_strand_id
1 'polypeptide(L)'
;LRFRSPSDFQKLVVMSGRDPRAREALEAWHGMRRLIFETRAKVEAVGDILARHRGSKILIFTEYTSLARAVSERYLIPLVTHDISGHEREQIMAAFRRGELKALVTGKVLDEGVDVPDVDVVVILGGTSSARQFIQRMGRALRLKPHKAKIYEVITASTREVNTAKRRKKGVA
;
A
#
# COMPACT_ATOMS: atom_id res chain seq x y z
N LEU A 1 11.63 20.39 -7.05
CA LEU A 1 11.69 20.62 -5.60
C LEU A 1 12.48 19.51 -4.92
N ARG A 2 13.49 19.87 -4.12
CA ARG A 2 14.31 18.96 -3.34
C ARG A 2 14.24 19.39 -1.88
N PHE A 3 13.48 18.68 -1.07
CA PHE A 3 13.43 18.91 0.38
C PHE A 3 14.70 18.29 1.03
N ARG A 4 15.35 19.05 1.89
CA ARG A 4 16.50 18.60 2.67
C ARG A 4 16.07 18.00 4.00
N SER A 5 14.92 18.43 4.52
CA SER A 5 14.34 17.98 5.77
C SER A 5 12.80 17.89 5.72
N PRO A 6 12.17 17.15 6.62
CA PRO A 6 10.71 17.15 6.76
C PRO A 6 10.13 18.55 7.04
N SER A 7 10.88 19.41 7.73
CA SER A 7 10.47 20.79 8.03
C SER A 7 10.35 21.66 6.79
N ASP A 8 11.16 21.40 5.74
CA ASP A 8 11.08 22.16 4.48
C ASP A 8 9.73 21.91 3.77
N PHE A 9 9.21 20.69 3.84
CA PHE A 9 7.90 20.37 3.30
C PHE A 9 6.79 21.07 4.09
N GLN A 10 6.86 21.06 5.42
CA GLN A 10 5.88 21.76 6.27
C GLN A 10 5.88 23.27 5.99
N LYS A 11 7.06 23.88 5.84
CA LYS A 11 7.16 25.28 5.44
C LYS A 11 6.47 25.55 4.11
N LEU A 12 6.69 24.69 3.10
CA LEU A 12 6.02 24.84 1.80
C LEU A 12 4.49 24.74 1.94
N VAL A 13 3.99 23.81 2.74
CA VAL A 13 2.54 23.67 3.01
C VAL A 13 1.98 24.93 3.66
N VAL A 14 2.65 25.49 4.68
CA VAL A 14 2.21 26.73 5.33
C VAL A 14 2.26 27.92 4.37
N MET A 15 3.33 28.03 3.58
CA MET A 15 3.48 29.10 2.60
C MET A 15 2.44 29.03 1.48
N SER A 16 2.01 27.84 1.06
CA SER A 16 1.03 27.67 -0.01
C SER A 16 -0.33 28.28 0.29
N GLY A 17 -0.65 28.54 1.54
CA GLY A 17 -1.85 29.26 1.95
C GLY A 17 -1.83 30.76 1.61
N ARG A 18 -0.63 31.36 1.43
CA ARG A 18 -0.45 32.82 1.25
C ARG A 18 0.29 33.18 -0.04
N ASP A 19 1.13 32.28 -0.54
CA ASP A 19 1.97 32.51 -1.73
C ASP A 19 1.52 31.63 -2.90
N PRO A 20 1.04 32.21 -4.02
CA PRO A 20 0.63 31.45 -5.20
C PRO A 20 1.74 30.56 -5.77
N ARG A 21 3.00 30.99 -5.74
CA ARG A 21 4.14 30.20 -6.23
C ARG A 21 4.39 28.96 -5.35
N ALA A 22 4.23 29.11 -4.04
CA ALA A 22 4.33 27.99 -3.10
C ALA A 22 3.18 26.99 -3.30
N ARG A 23 1.98 27.49 -3.62
CA ARG A 23 0.81 26.65 -3.97
C ARG A 23 1.05 25.86 -5.24
N GLU A 24 1.46 26.51 -6.31
CA GLU A 24 1.80 25.86 -7.60
C GLU A 24 2.89 24.79 -7.40
N ALA A 25 3.93 25.10 -6.63
CA ALA A 25 5.00 24.16 -6.30
C ALA A 25 4.49 22.93 -5.51
N LEU A 26 3.56 23.13 -4.58
CA LEU A 26 2.95 22.05 -3.82
C LEU A 26 2.04 21.18 -4.70
N GLU A 27 1.24 21.80 -5.57
CA GLU A 27 0.39 21.10 -6.54
C GLU A 27 1.22 20.28 -7.53
N ALA A 28 2.28 20.84 -8.07
CA ALA A 28 3.20 20.14 -8.96
C ALA A 28 3.87 18.94 -8.24
N TRP A 29 4.24 19.09 -6.97
CA TRP A 29 4.79 18.01 -6.18
C TRP A 29 3.75 16.89 -5.93
N HIS A 30 2.50 17.25 -5.61
CA HIS A 30 1.41 16.27 -5.47
C HIS A 30 1.11 15.57 -6.80
N GLY A 31 1.08 16.30 -7.92
CA GLY A 31 0.90 15.75 -9.25
C GLY A 31 1.99 14.74 -9.61
N MET A 32 3.25 15.10 -9.38
CA MET A 32 4.39 14.21 -9.60
C MET A 32 4.27 12.92 -8.75
N ARG A 33 3.91 13.05 -7.48
CA ARG A 33 3.71 11.87 -6.61
C ARG A 33 2.61 10.96 -7.13
N ARG A 34 1.48 11.53 -7.54
CA ARG A 34 0.35 10.79 -8.09
C ARG A 34 0.78 10.00 -9.34
N LEU A 35 1.51 10.64 -10.26
CA LEU A 35 2.04 9.97 -11.45
C LEU A 35 2.99 8.81 -11.14
N ILE A 36 3.77 8.90 -10.07
CA ILE A 36 4.73 7.84 -9.70
C ILE A 36 4.03 6.71 -8.96
N PHE A 37 3.18 7.03 -7.99
CA PHE A 37 2.69 6.06 -7.01
C PHE A 37 1.31 5.49 -7.35
N GLU A 38 0.48 6.22 -8.09
CA GLU A 38 -0.92 5.88 -8.37
C GLU A 38 -1.16 5.57 -9.85
N THR A 39 -0.26 4.82 -10.49
CA THR A 39 -0.34 4.53 -11.92
C THR A 39 -1.38 3.44 -12.22
N ARG A 40 -2.09 3.58 -13.35
CA ARG A 40 -2.98 2.56 -13.89
C ARG A 40 -2.27 1.20 -14.09
N ALA A 41 -1.02 1.24 -14.51
CA ALA A 41 -0.20 0.03 -14.67
C ALA A 41 -0.05 -0.78 -13.38
N LYS A 42 -0.07 -0.14 -12.20
CA LYS A 42 -0.08 -0.88 -10.92
C LYS A 42 -1.38 -1.60 -10.68
N VAL A 43 -2.52 -0.99 -11.05
CA VAL A 43 -3.82 -1.63 -10.96
C VAL A 43 -3.87 -2.85 -11.90
N GLU A 44 -3.37 -2.72 -13.12
CA GLU A 44 -3.30 -3.81 -14.10
C GLU A 44 -2.39 -4.95 -13.61
N ALA A 45 -1.23 -4.63 -13.05
CA ALA A 45 -0.32 -5.63 -12.46
C ALA A 45 -0.98 -6.42 -11.30
N VAL A 46 -1.87 -5.81 -10.54
CA VAL A 46 -2.68 -6.53 -9.53
C VAL A 46 -3.56 -7.57 -10.20
N GLY A 47 -4.19 -7.25 -11.33
CA GLY A 47 -5.02 -8.19 -12.09
C GLY A 47 -4.24 -9.43 -12.52
N ASP A 48 -3.01 -9.24 -13.00
CA ASP A 48 -2.13 -10.35 -13.39
C ASP A 48 -1.76 -11.23 -12.20
N ILE A 49 -1.52 -10.62 -11.03
CA ILE A 49 -1.22 -11.37 -9.81
C ILE A 49 -2.46 -12.15 -9.33
N LEU A 50 -3.62 -11.52 -9.32
CA LEU A 50 -4.89 -12.18 -8.98
C LEU A 50 -5.17 -13.38 -9.89
N ALA A 51 -4.96 -13.23 -11.19
CA ALA A 51 -5.15 -14.29 -12.17
C ALA A 51 -4.19 -15.48 -11.96
N ARG A 52 -2.93 -15.20 -11.59
CA ARG A 52 -1.91 -16.25 -11.32
C ARG A 52 -2.14 -17.00 -10.01
N HIS A 53 -2.86 -16.38 -9.05
CA HIS A 53 -3.06 -16.91 -7.70
C HIS A 53 -4.53 -17.16 -7.38
N ARG A 54 -5.29 -17.66 -8.36
CA ARG A 54 -6.69 -18.03 -8.17
C ARG A 54 -6.83 -19.04 -7.03
N GLY A 55 -7.73 -18.76 -6.10
CA GLY A 55 -7.97 -19.61 -4.93
C GLY A 55 -7.07 -19.34 -3.72
N SER A 56 -5.96 -18.62 -3.89
CA SER A 56 -5.11 -18.19 -2.78
C SER A 56 -5.73 -17.02 -1.99
N LYS A 57 -5.42 -16.93 -0.71
CA LYS A 57 -5.71 -15.74 0.10
C LYS A 57 -4.70 -14.64 -0.20
N ILE A 58 -5.17 -13.52 -0.74
CA ILE A 58 -4.34 -12.41 -1.22
C ILE A 58 -4.62 -11.15 -0.41
N LEU A 59 -3.57 -10.57 0.18
CA LEU A 59 -3.65 -9.28 0.85
C LEU A 59 -2.90 -8.22 0.02
N ILE A 60 -3.62 -7.18 -0.37
CA ILE A 60 -3.09 -6.08 -1.18
C ILE A 60 -2.93 -4.85 -0.29
N PHE A 61 -1.72 -4.37 -0.15
CA PHE A 61 -1.38 -3.22 0.68
C PHE A 61 -0.92 -2.02 -0.17
N THR A 62 -1.43 -0.85 0.16
CA THR A 62 -0.92 0.42 -0.36
C THR A 62 -1.11 1.55 0.65
N GLU A 63 -0.20 2.52 0.65
CA GLU A 63 -0.33 3.76 1.45
C GLU A 63 -1.27 4.79 0.81
N TYR A 64 -1.64 4.61 -0.44
CA TYR A 64 -2.39 5.59 -1.23
C TYR A 64 -3.85 5.16 -1.32
N THR A 65 -4.73 5.91 -0.64
CA THR A 65 -6.17 5.62 -0.58
C THR A 65 -6.82 5.60 -1.96
N SER A 66 -6.43 6.50 -2.86
CA SER A 66 -6.89 6.54 -4.25
C SER A 66 -6.53 5.27 -5.02
N LEU A 67 -5.29 4.78 -4.86
CA LEU A 67 -4.86 3.52 -5.49
C LEU A 67 -5.60 2.32 -4.88
N ALA A 68 -5.79 2.32 -3.56
CA ALA A 68 -6.57 1.29 -2.87
C ALA A 68 -8.01 1.20 -3.40
N ARG A 69 -8.68 2.35 -3.54
CA ARG A 69 -10.03 2.45 -4.11
C ARG A 69 -10.04 1.97 -5.57
N ALA A 70 -9.11 2.41 -6.41
CA ALA A 70 -9.03 2.01 -7.81
C ALA A 70 -8.88 0.48 -7.97
N VAL A 71 -8.09 -0.17 -7.12
CA VAL A 71 -7.96 -1.64 -7.11
C VAL A 71 -9.24 -2.30 -6.64
N SER A 72 -9.82 -1.81 -5.53
CA SER A 72 -11.07 -2.32 -4.96
C SER A 72 -12.22 -2.28 -5.97
N GLU A 73 -12.44 -1.12 -6.60
CA GLU A 73 -13.49 -0.91 -7.61
C GLU A 73 -13.25 -1.76 -8.87
N ARG A 74 -12.01 -1.80 -9.36
CA ARG A 74 -11.67 -2.52 -10.59
C ARG A 74 -11.87 -4.03 -10.49
N TYR A 75 -11.61 -4.62 -9.32
CA TYR A 75 -11.63 -6.07 -9.12
C TYR A 75 -12.69 -6.53 -8.13
N LEU A 76 -13.56 -5.62 -7.67
CA LEU A 76 -14.62 -5.88 -6.70
C LEU A 76 -14.12 -6.57 -5.42
N ILE A 77 -12.98 -6.09 -4.92
CA ILE A 77 -12.33 -6.61 -3.71
C ILE A 77 -12.67 -5.68 -2.55
N PRO A 78 -13.09 -6.21 -1.38
CA PRO A 78 -13.33 -5.38 -0.20
C PRO A 78 -12.12 -4.54 0.18
N LEU A 79 -12.39 -3.30 0.60
CA LEU A 79 -11.38 -2.32 0.99
C LEU A 79 -11.51 -1.98 2.47
N VAL A 80 -10.41 -2.12 3.20
CA VAL A 80 -10.30 -1.71 4.60
C VAL A 80 -9.42 -0.46 4.70
N THR A 81 -10.06 0.67 5.04
CA THR A 81 -9.40 1.96 5.30
C THR A 81 -9.78 2.47 6.69
N HIS A 82 -9.22 3.63 7.08
CA HIS A 82 -9.56 4.29 8.35
C HIS A 82 -10.99 4.85 8.36
N ASP A 83 -11.60 5.02 7.19
CA ASP A 83 -12.93 5.63 7.03
C ASP A 83 -14.07 4.66 7.40
N ILE A 84 -13.82 3.34 7.39
CA ILE A 84 -14.85 2.34 7.72
C ILE A 84 -14.99 2.19 9.24
N SER A 85 -16.19 1.86 9.70
CA SER A 85 -16.47 1.62 11.11
C SER A 85 -15.67 0.43 11.66
N GLY A 86 -15.39 0.42 12.97
CA GLY A 86 -14.73 -0.71 13.62
C GLY A 86 -15.50 -2.02 13.44
N HIS A 87 -16.83 -1.97 13.49
CA HIS A 87 -17.70 -3.12 13.30
C HIS A 87 -17.62 -3.69 11.88
N GLU A 88 -17.71 -2.83 10.86
CA GLU A 88 -17.59 -3.23 9.45
C GLU A 88 -16.20 -3.82 9.16
N ARG A 89 -15.16 -3.20 9.69
CA ARG A 89 -13.78 -3.70 9.59
C ARG A 89 -13.68 -5.12 10.15
N GLU A 90 -14.23 -5.36 11.34
CA GLU A 90 -14.17 -6.70 11.96
C GLU A 90 -14.95 -7.74 11.16
N GLN A 91 -16.11 -7.38 10.60
CA GLN A 91 -16.89 -8.27 9.72
C GLN A 91 -16.07 -8.67 8.47
N ILE A 92 -15.46 -7.70 7.78
CA ILE A 92 -14.62 -7.96 6.59
C ILE A 92 -13.42 -8.84 6.96
N MET A 93 -12.73 -8.51 8.05
CA MET A 93 -11.57 -9.27 8.51
C MET A 93 -11.94 -10.69 8.92
N ALA A 94 -13.07 -10.88 9.61
CA ALA A 94 -13.56 -12.19 9.98
C ALA A 94 -13.90 -13.04 8.74
N ALA A 95 -14.62 -12.49 7.76
CA ALA A 95 -14.91 -13.16 6.49
C ALA A 95 -13.63 -13.53 5.72
N PHE A 96 -12.62 -12.66 5.73
CA PHE A 96 -11.32 -12.93 5.13
C PHE A 96 -10.57 -14.04 5.88
N ARG A 97 -10.58 -14.05 7.23
CA ARG A 97 -9.99 -15.14 8.03
C ARG A 97 -10.64 -16.49 7.73
N ARG A 98 -11.98 -16.55 7.64
CA ARG A 98 -12.73 -17.78 7.29
C ARG A 98 -12.53 -18.23 5.85
N GLY A 99 -11.92 -17.38 4.99
CA GLY A 99 -11.69 -17.69 3.57
C GLY A 99 -12.92 -17.52 2.68
N GLU A 100 -13.96 -16.87 3.16
CA GLU A 100 -15.14 -16.45 2.38
C GLU A 100 -14.72 -15.37 1.38
N LEU A 101 -13.83 -14.47 1.80
CA LEU A 101 -13.14 -13.51 0.94
C LEU A 101 -11.73 -14.03 0.62
N LYS A 102 -11.42 -14.12 -0.66
CA LYS A 102 -10.09 -14.58 -1.14
C LYS A 102 -9.10 -13.45 -1.34
N ALA A 103 -9.57 -12.22 -1.49
CA ALA A 103 -8.72 -11.05 -1.62
C ALA A 103 -9.22 -9.91 -0.74
N LEU A 104 -8.28 -9.09 -0.24
CA LEU A 104 -8.56 -7.92 0.58
C LEU A 104 -7.60 -6.80 0.19
N VAL A 105 -8.11 -5.60 0.00
CA VAL A 105 -7.29 -4.38 -0.15
C VAL A 105 -7.25 -3.65 1.19
N THR A 106 -6.08 -3.18 1.57
CA THR A 106 -5.92 -2.41 2.80
C THR A 106 -4.97 -1.22 2.63
N GLY A 107 -5.29 -0.14 3.33
CA GLY A 107 -4.40 1.00 3.53
C GLY A 107 -3.55 0.85 4.80
N LYS A 108 -3.11 1.97 5.36
CA LYS A 108 -2.28 2.04 6.59
C LYS A 108 -2.93 1.45 7.84
N VAL A 109 -4.20 1.16 7.82
CA VAL A 109 -5.02 0.77 8.99
C VAL A 109 -4.56 -0.54 9.63
N LEU A 110 -3.93 -1.44 8.88
CA LEU A 110 -3.35 -2.66 9.45
C LEU A 110 -2.05 -2.40 10.25
N ASP A 111 -1.57 -1.15 10.28
CA ASP A 111 -0.39 -0.78 11.07
C ASP A 111 -0.66 -0.69 12.57
N GLU A 112 -1.93 -0.61 13.00
CA GLU A 112 -2.32 -0.38 14.40
C GLU A 112 -2.92 -1.63 15.07
N GLY A 113 -2.07 -2.65 15.32
CA GLY A 113 -2.44 -3.75 16.23
C GLY A 113 -3.45 -4.78 15.71
N VAL A 114 -3.80 -4.75 14.43
CA VAL A 114 -4.67 -5.78 13.83
C VAL A 114 -3.86 -7.07 13.65
N ASP A 115 -4.41 -8.17 14.16
CA ASP A 115 -3.85 -9.49 13.93
C ASP A 115 -3.79 -9.78 12.44
N VAL A 116 -2.57 -10.03 11.95
CA VAL A 116 -2.32 -10.20 10.52
C VAL A 116 -2.95 -11.51 10.06
N PRO A 117 -3.92 -11.47 9.15
CA PRO A 117 -4.59 -12.69 8.72
C PRO A 117 -3.63 -13.64 8.02
N ASP A 118 -3.96 -14.92 8.07
CA ASP A 118 -3.28 -15.97 7.35
C ASP A 118 -3.43 -15.76 5.83
N VAL A 119 -2.35 -15.45 5.11
CA VAL A 119 -2.37 -15.16 3.66
C VAL A 119 -1.30 -15.95 2.92
N ASP A 120 -1.60 -16.30 1.67
CA ASP A 120 -0.69 -17.02 0.77
C ASP A 120 0.13 -16.05 -0.08
N VAL A 121 -0.46 -14.90 -0.39
CA VAL A 121 0.14 -13.87 -1.26
C VAL A 121 -0.07 -12.50 -0.64
N VAL A 122 1.00 -11.72 -0.60
CA VAL A 122 1.00 -10.30 -0.24
C VAL A 122 1.41 -9.48 -1.44
N VAL A 123 0.62 -8.47 -1.77
CA VAL A 123 0.93 -7.52 -2.84
C VAL A 123 1.12 -6.13 -2.24
N ILE A 124 2.26 -5.52 -2.48
CA ILE A 124 2.61 -4.18 -2.00
C ILE A 124 2.68 -3.23 -3.19
N LEU A 125 1.79 -2.26 -3.24
CA LEU A 125 1.70 -1.30 -4.34
C LEU A 125 2.43 -0.02 -3.99
N GLY A 126 3.73 -0.01 -4.21
CA GLY A 126 4.56 1.12 -3.82
C GLY A 126 4.68 1.26 -2.31
N GLY A 127 5.29 2.32 -1.88
CA GLY A 127 5.32 2.63 -0.46
C GLY A 127 6.62 3.23 0.03
N THR A 128 6.50 3.88 1.15
CA THR A 128 7.56 4.52 1.92
C THR A 128 8.03 3.60 3.06
N SER A 129 8.30 4.19 4.22
CA SER A 129 8.70 3.47 5.43
C SER A 129 7.59 2.57 6.01
N SER A 130 6.32 2.91 5.85
CA SER A 130 5.20 2.11 6.35
C SER A 130 5.08 0.76 5.63
N ALA A 131 5.38 0.69 4.33
CA ALA A 131 5.47 -0.59 3.64
C ALA A 131 6.55 -1.50 4.23
N ARG A 132 7.66 -0.94 4.73
CA ARG A 132 8.69 -1.71 5.43
C ARG A 132 8.18 -2.27 6.77
N GLN A 133 7.49 -1.47 7.56
CA GLN A 133 6.89 -1.91 8.82
C GLN A 133 5.85 -3.00 8.58
N PHE A 134 5.02 -2.82 7.55
CA PHE A 134 4.06 -3.81 7.11
C PHE A 134 4.73 -5.14 6.74
N ILE A 135 5.78 -5.14 5.90
CA ILE A 135 6.54 -6.34 5.53
C ILE A 135 7.14 -7.02 6.77
N GLN A 136 7.70 -6.25 7.72
CA GLN A 136 8.30 -6.81 8.93
C GLN A 136 7.25 -7.48 9.83
N ARG A 137 6.07 -6.89 9.97
CA ARG A 137 4.95 -7.50 10.72
C ARG A 137 4.44 -8.76 10.03
N MET A 138 4.20 -8.66 8.71
CA MET A 138 3.82 -9.82 7.89
C MET A 138 4.85 -10.92 7.95
N GLY A 139 6.14 -10.60 7.89
CA GLY A 139 7.23 -11.57 7.98
C GLY A 139 7.22 -12.36 9.29
N ARG A 140 6.78 -11.76 10.40
CA ARG A 140 6.61 -12.49 11.67
C ARG A 140 5.41 -13.43 11.62
N ALA A 141 4.27 -12.99 11.11
CA ALA A 141 3.06 -13.81 10.98
C ALA A 141 3.24 -14.95 9.97
N LEU A 142 3.97 -14.72 8.87
CA LEU A 142 4.20 -15.69 7.82
C LEU A 142 5.25 -16.76 8.16
N ARG A 143 6.12 -16.51 9.17
CA ARG A 143 7.11 -17.51 9.65
C ARG A 143 6.49 -18.72 10.34
N LEU A 144 5.28 -18.58 10.84
CA LEU A 144 4.55 -19.63 11.56
C LEU A 144 3.81 -20.60 10.63
N LYS A 145 3.89 -20.41 9.32
CA LYS A 145 3.20 -21.25 8.34
C LYS A 145 4.03 -22.40 7.82
N PRO A 146 3.41 -23.56 7.54
CA PRO A 146 4.06 -24.67 6.84
C PRO A 146 4.40 -24.32 5.39
N HIS A 147 3.72 -23.32 4.79
CA HIS A 147 3.96 -22.86 3.42
C HIS A 147 4.48 -21.43 3.40
N LYS A 148 5.52 -21.17 2.60
CA LYS A 148 6.09 -19.83 2.42
C LYS A 148 5.11 -18.95 1.64
N ALA A 149 4.65 -17.85 2.23
CA ALA A 149 3.88 -16.84 1.53
C ALA A 149 4.73 -16.13 0.47
N LYS A 150 4.11 -15.78 -0.66
CA LYS A 150 4.75 -15.02 -1.74
C LYS A 150 4.49 -13.52 -1.53
N ILE A 151 5.55 -12.72 -1.62
CA ILE A 151 5.44 -11.25 -1.52
C ILE A 151 5.79 -10.64 -2.88
N TYR A 152 4.83 -9.93 -3.45
CA TYR A 152 5.00 -9.11 -4.66
C TYR A 152 5.13 -7.65 -4.26
N GLU A 153 6.16 -6.99 -4.75
CA GLU A 153 6.33 -5.55 -4.64
C GLU A 153 6.21 -4.93 -6.03
N VAL A 154 5.12 -4.21 -6.27
CA VAL A 154 4.82 -3.55 -7.54
C VAL A 154 5.32 -2.11 -7.46
N ILE A 155 6.29 -1.78 -8.29
CA ILE A 155 6.96 -0.47 -8.33
C ILE A 155 6.96 0.09 -9.75
N THR A 156 6.93 1.41 -9.86
CA THR A 156 7.05 2.09 -11.14
C THR A 156 8.52 2.14 -11.55
N ALA A 157 8.85 1.54 -12.70
CA ALA A 157 10.20 1.51 -13.24
C ALA A 157 10.74 2.94 -13.48
N SER A 158 12.06 3.09 -13.42
CA SER A 158 12.77 4.36 -13.65
C SER A 158 12.37 5.50 -12.69
N THR A 159 11.80 5.18 -11.53
CA THR A 159 11.43 6.15 -10.50
C THR A 159 12.20 5.93 -9.19
N ARG A 160 11.98 6.84 -8.24
CA ARG A 160 12.55 6.71 -6.87
C ARG A 160 12.05 5.46 -6.14
N GLU A 161 10.93 4.86 -6.55
CA GLU A 161 10.43 3.62 -5.96
C GLU A 161 11.44 2.48 -6.09
N VAL A 162 12.16 2.40 -7.22
CA VAL A 162 13.20 1.38 -7.44
C VAL A 162 14.28 1.43 -6.35
N ASN A 163 14.76 2.63 -6.02
CA ASN A 163 15.77 2.80 -4.98
C ASN A 163 15.21 2.50 -3.57
N THR A 164 13.95 2.86 -3.34
CA THR A 164 13.26 2.59 -2.08
C THR A 164 13.04 1.09 -1.88
N ALA A 165 12.62 0.37 -2.93
CA ALA A 165 12.47 -1.08 -2.92
C ALA A 165 13.80 -1.81 -2.67
N LYS A 166 14.90 -1.38 -3.33
CA LYS A 166 16.23 -1.93 -3.10
C LYS A 166 16.69 -1.77 -1.65
N ARG A 167 16.43 -0.61 -1.02
CA ARG A 167 16.77 -0.37 0.39
C ARG A 167 15.95 -1.27 1.34
N ARG A 168 14.68 -1.53 1.03
CA ARG A 168 13.82 -2.44 1.82
C ARG A 168 14.34 -3.86 1.80
N LYS A 169 14.75 -4.37 0.63
CA LYS A 169 15.31 -5.73 0.50
C LYS A 169 16.58 -5.94 1.33
N LYS A 170 17.46 -4.93 1.42
CA LYS A 170 18.69 -5.00 2.23
C LYS A 170 18.45 -5.06 3.75
N GLY A 171 17.27 -4.73 4.23
CA GLY A 171 16.92 -4.73 5.66
C GLY A 171 16.03 -5.90 6.10
N VAL A 172 15.79 -6.86 5.22
CA VAL A 172 14.96 -8.07 5.48
C VAL A 172 15.79 -9.36 5.34
N ALA A 173 17.06 -9.25 4.95
CA ALA A 173 18.02 -10.36 4.90
C ALA A 173 18.60 -10.64 6.29
#